data_d5f59764f66e3c7b7f31b235e4a7e768
#
_entry.id   d5f59764f66e3c7b7f31b235e4a7e768
#
_cell.length_a   1.000
_cell.length_b   1.000
_cell.length_c   1.000
_cell.angle_alpha   90.00
_cell.angle_beta   90.00
_cell.angle_gamma   90.00
#
_symmetry.space_group_name_H-M   'P 1'
#
loop_
_entity.id
_entity.type
_entity.pdbx_description
1 polymer ?
#
loop_
_entity_poly.entity_id
_entity_poly.type
_entity_poly.pdbx_seq_one_letter_code
_entity_poly.pdbx_strand_id
1 'polypeptide(L)'
;MTKNTALRAENNKKHEVIFKDKKHETFYHTYLLKCRYQDTYHKALVYCLGLSEDTRNHIHQIYDFKTGCVKTECLQEGWQTSGSQRIVRIAFNLYMDGTPSTSEYDDTEEQIIETRLYSVSDIFCTGDAKYFWEAIKIRYPEYCYPVDWEAFYAEN
;
A
#
# COMPACT_ATOMS: atom_id res chain seq x y z
N MET A 1 17.59 -14.48 21.18
CA MET A 1 16.46 -13.58 20.92
C MET A 1 16.33 -12.64 22.11
N THR A 2 16.45 -11.37 21.90
CA THR A 2 16.22 -10.38 22.96
C THR A 2 14.73 -10.27 23.26
N LYS A 3 14.34 -10.02 24.52
CA LYS A 3 12.93 -9.84 24.95
C LYS A 3 12.18 -8.82 24.09
N ASN A 4 12.86 -7.77 23.61
CA ASN A 4 12.30 -6.75 22.70
C ASN A 4 11.84 -7.31 21.35
N THR A 5 12.52 -8.34 20.84
CA THR A 5 12.12 -9.01 19.60
C THR A 5 10.87 -9.88 19.84
N ALA A 6 10.73 -10.46 21.02
CA ALA A 6 9.57 -11.27 21.40
C ALA A 6 8.32 -10.39 21.62
N LEU A 7 8.45 -9.24 22.31
CA LEU A 7 7.35 -8.28 22.53
C LEU A 7 6.87 -7.64 21.20
N ARG A 8 7.79 -7.30 20.30
CA ARG A 8 7.44 -6.86 18.94
C ARG A 8 6.74 -7.97 18.14
N ALA A 9 7.18 -9.22 18.31
CA ALA A 9 6.56 -10.37 17.66
C ALA A 9 5.18 -10.71 18.26
N GLU A 10 4.96 -10.52 19.56
CA GLU A 10 3.66 -10.71 20.22
C GLU A 10 2.65 -9.63 19.85
N ASN A 11 3.06 -8.37 19.77
CA ASN A 11 2.20 -7.28 19.28
C ASN A 11 1.86 -7.44 17.80
N ASN A 12 2.77 -7.95 16.98
CA ASN A 12 2.47 -8.28 15.58
C ASN A 12 1.58 -9.52 15.41
N LYS A 13 1.49 -10.42 16.39
CA LYS A 13 0.61 -11.59 16.34
C LYS A 13 -0.86 -11.28 16.61
N LYS A 14 -1.20 -10.10 17.12
CA LYS A 14 -2.57 -9.73 17.51
C LYS A 14 -3.37 -9.01 16.43
N HIS A 15 -2.77 -8.63 15.32
CA HIS A 15 -3.50 -7.95 14.24
C HIS A 15 -3.77 -8.92 13.09
N GLU A 16 -5.03 -9.29 12.95
CA GLU A 16 -5.53 -9.99 11.77
C GLU A 16 -5.83 -8.97 10.66
N VAL A 17 -5.24 -9.16 9.49
CA VAL A 17 -5.46 -8.28 8.33
C VAL A 17 -6.91 -8.40 7.88
N ILE A 18 -7.58 -7.26 7.75
CA ILE A 18 -8.97 -7.19 7.30
C ILE A 18 -9.01 -7.12 5.77
N PHE A 19 -9.57 -8.13 5.14
CA PHE A 19 -9.78 -8.17 3.70
C PHE A 19 -11.20 -7.74 3.32
N LYS A 20 -11.35 -7.18 2.12
CA LYS A 20 -12.63 -6.75 1.57
C LYS A 20 -13.55 -7.94 1.28
N ASP A 21 -12.97 -8.96 0.69
CA ASP A 21 -13.64 -10.21 0.33
C ASP A 21 -12.61 -11.33 0.10
N LYS A 22 -13.09 -12.53 -0.21
CA LYS A 22 -12.24 -13.69 -0.47
C LYS A 22 -11.34 -13.54 -1.71
N LYS A 23 -11.79 -12.81 -2.73
CA LYS A 23 -10.98 -12.54 -3.93
C LYS A 23 -9.79 -11.65 -3.58
N HIS A 24 -10.00 -10.63 -2.74
CA HIS A 24 -8.94 -9.76 -2.24
C HIS A 24 -7.90 -10.56 -1.42
N GLU A 25 -8.35 -11.37 -0.47
CA GLU A 25 -7.48 -12.21 0.35
C GLU A 25 -6.65 -13.18 -0.50
N THR A 26 -7.30 -13.89 -1.43
CA THR A 26 -6.63 -14.83 -2.33
C THR A 26 -5.59 -14.12 -3.21
N PHE A 27 -5.93 -12.96 -3.76
CA PHE A 27 -5.03 -12.14 -4.55
C PHE A 27 -3.79 -11.73 -3.73
N TYR A 28 -4.02 -11.22 -2.53
CA TYR A 28 -2.95 -10.79 -1.63
C TYR A 28 -1.93 -11.91 -1.38
N HIS A 29 -2.39 -13.08 -0.93
CA HIS A 29 -1.50 -14.19 -0.65
C HIS A 29 -0.79 -14.72 -1.90
N THR A 30 -1.49 -14.78 -3.03
CA THR A 30 -0.92 -15.27 -4.30
C THR A 30 0.18 -14.35 -4.83
N TYR A 31 -0.07 -13.05 -4.85
CA TYR A 31 0.86 -12.10 -5.46
C TYR A 31 1.98 -11.65 -4.53
N LEU A 32 1.77 -11.67 -3.23
CA LEU A 32 2.84 -11.41 -2.27
C LEU A 32 3.97 -12.44 -2.40
N LEU A 33 3.66 -13.70 -2.68
CA LEU A 33 4.66 -14.74 -2.92
C LEU A 33 5.47 -14.51 -4.22
N LYS A 34 4.94 -13.74 -5.16
CA LYS A 34 5.65 -13.38 -6.41
C LYS A 34 6.55 -12.17 -6.25
N CYS A 35 6.40 -11.40 -5.16
CA CYS A 35 7.26 -10.27 -4.87
C CYS A 35 8.66 -10.73 -4.47
N ARG A 36 9.67 -9.93 -4.82
CA ARG A 36 11.07 -10.18 -4.44
C ARG A 36 11.26 -10.24 -2.92
N TYR A 37 10.53 -9.40 -2.19
CA TYR A 37 10.54 -9.34 -0.73
C TYR A 37 9.11 -9.34 -0.20
N GLN A 38 8.94 -9.86 1.03
CA GLN A 38 7.65 -9.88 1.73
C GLN A 38 7.68 -8.91 2.92
N ASP A 39 8.26 -7.74 2.68
CA ASP A 39 8.34 -6.63 3.64
C ASP A 39 7.03 -5.81 3.68
N THR A 40 6.99 -4.81 4.53
CA THR A 40 5.81 -3.97 4.71
C THR A 40 5.47 -3.14 3.46
N TYR A 41 6.45 -2.81 2.62
CA TYR A 41 6.25 -2.11 1.35
C TYR A 41 5.46 -2.96 0.35
N HIS A 42 5.93 -4.19 0.11
CA HIS A 42 5.28 -5.12 -0.81
C HIS A 42 3.93 -5.60 -0.28
N LYS A 43 3.81 -5.82 1.03
CA LYS A 43 2.52 -6.16 1.66
C LYS A 43 1.47 -5.09 1.43
N ALA A 44 1.80 -3.81 1.66
CA ALA A 44 0.88 -2.70 1.45
C ALA A 44 0.52 -2.51 -0.03
N LEU A 45 1.51 -2.62 -0.94
CA LEU A 45 1.31 -2.56 -2.38
C LEU A 45 0.29 -3.62 -2.85
N VAL A 46 0.57 -4.88 -2.57
CA VAL A 46 -0.26 -6.00 -3.03
C VAL A 46 -1.64 -5.96 -2.38
N TYR A 47 -1.72 -5.56 -1.11
CA TYR A 47 -2.99 -5.38 -0.42
C TYR A 47 -3.87 -4.35 -1.14
N CYS A 48 -3.35 -3.16 -1.43
CA CYS A 48 -4.09 -2.13 -2.14
C CYS A 48 -4.54 -2.61 -3.52
N LEU A 49 -3.63 -3.19 -4.31
CA LEU A 49 -3.93 -3.63 -5.68
C LEU A 49 -4.93 -4.80 -5.74
N GLY A 50 -5.14 -5.49 -4.64
CA GLY A 50 -6.17 -6.53 -4.52
C GLY A 50 -7.60 -6.02 -4.33
N LEU A 51 -7.80 -4.72 -4.05
CA LEU A 51 -9.10 -4.17 -3.63
C LEU A 51 -10.15 -4.12 -4.74
N SER A 52 -9.76 -3.94 -5.99
CA SER A 52 -10.69 -3.89 -7.12
C SER A 52 -10.40 -4.96 -8.17
N GLU A 53 -11.43 -5.31 -8.93
CA GLU A 53 -11.27 -6.22 -10.07
C GLU A 53 -10.37 -5.61 -11.15
N ASP A 54 -10.52 -4.32 -11.42
CA ASP A 54 -9.72 -3.61 -12.41
C ASP A 54 -8.23 -3.70 -12.09
N THR A 55 -7.83 -3.41 -10.87
CA THR A 55 -6.41 -3.46 -10.47
C THR A 55 -5.87 -4.88 -10.42
N ARG A 56 -6.68 -5.87 -9.99
CA ARG A 56 -6.28 -7.28 -10.03
C ARG A 56 -6.03 -7.78 -11.46
N ASN A 57 -6.91 -7.44 -12.40
CA ASN A 57 -6.81 -7.87 -13.79
C ASN A 57 -5.63 -7.22 -14.54
N HIS A 58 -5.20 -6.03 -14.10
CA HIS A 58 -4.15 -5.26 -14.74
C HIS A 58 -2.84 -5.18 -13.93
N ILE A 59 -2.65 -6.11 -12.97
CA ILE A 59 -1.51 -6.08 -12.05
C ILE A 59 -0.15 -5.97 -12.76
N HIS A 60 0.03 -6.64 -13.90
CA HIS A 60 1.26 -6.62 -14.68
C HIS A 60 1.47 -5.30 -15.47
N GLN A 61 0.43 -4.49 -15.64
CA GLN A 61 0.53 -3.13 -16.17
C GLN A 61 0.84 -2.10 -15.07
N ILE A 62 0.64 -2.47 -13.81
CA ILE A 62 0.85 -1.60 -12.64
C ILE A 62 2.23 -1.84 -12.03
N TYR A 63 2.66 -3.10 -11.93
CA TYR A 63 3.87 -3.48 -11.21
C TYR A 63 4.64 -4.59 -11.95
N ASP A 64 5.95 -4.42 -12.03
CA ASP A 64 6.87 -5.40 -12.60
C ASP A 64 7.50 -6.24 -11.48
N PHE A 65 7.06 -7.47 -11.33
CA PHE A 65 7.57 -8.40 -10.31
C PHE A 65 9.04 -8.80 -10.50
N LYS A 66 9.56 -8.67 -11.73
CA LYS A 66 10.96 -9.01 -12.03
C LYS A 66 11.91 -7.90 -11.56
N THR A 67 11.58 -6.66 -11.85
CA THR A 67 12.41 -5.50 -11.52
C THR A 67 12.07 -4.88 -10.15
N GLY A 68 10.86 -5.09 -9.67
CA GLY A 68 10.34 -4.44 -8.46
C GLY A 68 9.94 -2.98 -8.70
N CYS A 69 9.69 -2.60 -9.96
CA CYS A 69 9.33 -1.23 -10.31
C CYS A 69 7.82 -1.07 -10.51
N VAL A 70 7.27 0.05 -10.06
CA VAL A 70 5.93 0.49 -10.43
C VAL A 70 5.96 1.08 -11.84
N LYS A 71 4.84 0.99 -12.54
CA LYS A 71 4.64 1.49 -13.90
C LYS A 71 3.65 2.64 -13.85
N THR A 72 4.17 3.87 -13.76
CA THR A 72 3.34 5.08 -13.55
C THR A 72 2.41 5.37 -14.72
N GLU A 73 2.80 4.98 -15.93
CA GLU A 73 1.99 5.10 -17.14
C GLU A 73 0.63 4.41 -17.03
N CYS A 74 0.49 3.42 -16.14
CA CYS A 74 -0.78 2.75 -15.90
C CYS A 74 -1.89 3.70 -15.43
N LEU A 75 -1.54 4.84 -14.83
CA LEU A 75 -2.50 5.86 -14.38
C LEU A 75 -3.25 6.53 -15.54
N GLN A 76 -2.72 6.46 -16.75
CA GLN A 76 -3.33 7.03 -17.96
C GLN A 76 -4.00 5.98 -18.87
N GLU A 77 -3.97 4.72 -18.47
CA GLU A 77 -4.54 3.63 -19.25
C GLU A 77 -6.07 3.66 -19.28
N GLY A 78 -6.64 3.24 -20.42
CA GLY A 78 -8.09 3.32 -20.67
C GLY A 78 -8.97 2.44 -19.77
N TRP A 79 -8.40 1.46 -19.06
CA TRP A 79 -9.13 0.62 -18.10
C TRP A 79 -9.33 1.29 -16.74
N GLN A 80 -8.61 2.37 -16.48
CA GLN A 80 -8.70 3.09 -15.22
C GLN A 80 -10.06 3.75 -15.01
N THR A 81 -10.55 3.62 -13.80
CA THR A 81 -11.69 4.37 -13.26
C THR A 81 -11.19 5.32 -12.17
N SER A 82 -12.01 6.27 -11.74
CA SER A 82 -11.64 7.13 -10.60
C SER A 82 -11.36 6.34 -9.33
N GLY A 83 -12.04 5.21 -9.13
CA GLY A 83 -11.81 4.31 -8.00
C GLY A 83 -10.49 3.55 -8.12
N SER A 84 -10.20 2.95 -9.28
CA SER A 84 -8.96 2.22 -9.49
C SER A 84 -7.74 3.14 -9.45
N GLN A 85 -7.84 4.38 -9.96
CA GLN A 85 -6.77 5.37 -9.86
C GLN A 85 -6.42 5.74 -8.42
N ARG A 86 -7.42 5.86 -7.52
CA ARG A 86 -7.17 6.08 -6.08
C ARG A 86 -6.45 4.90 -5.45
N ILE A 87 -6.87 3.67 -5.78
CA ILE A 87 -6.22 2.45 -5.32
C ILE A 87 -4.75 2.39 -5.77
N VAL A 88 -4.48 2.68 -7.05
CA VAL A 88 -3.12 2.67 -7.58
C VAL A 88 -2.26 3.75 -6.93
N ARG A 89 -2.81 4.97 -6.74
CA ARG A 89 -2.06 6.06 -6.09
C ARG A 89 -1.71 5.76 -4.65
N ILE A 90 -2.63 5.25 -3.84
CA ILE A 90 -2.29 4.87 -2.45
C ILE A 90 -1.26 3.72 -2.44
N ALA A 91 -1.40 2.75 -3.33
CA ALA A 91 -0.44 1.66 -3.47
C ALA A 91 0.97 2.19 -3.79
N PHE A 92 1.10 3.10 -4.74
CA PHE A 92 2.37 3.72 -5.12
C PHE A 92 2.96 4.57 -4.01
N ASN A 93 2.13 5.38 -3.34
CA ASN A 93 2.58 6.20 -2.23
C ASN A 93 3.16 5.36 -1.08
N LEU A 94 2.46 4.29 -0.68
CA LEU A 94 2.92 3.40 0.38
C LEU A 94 4.15 2.56 -0.02
N TYR A 95 4.33 2.27 -1.31
CA TYR A 95 5.45 1.48 -1.80
C TYR A 95 6.71 2.30 -2.03
N MET A 96 6.57 3.52 -2.56
CA MET A 96 7.69 4.36 -2.99
C MET A 96 8.03 5.50 -2.01
N ASP A 97 7.23 5.70 -0.96
CA ASP A 97 7.32 6.84 -0.04
C ASP A 97 7.24 8.20 -0.78
N GLY A 98 6.44 8.26 -1.85
CA GLY A 98 6.36 9.43 -2.70
C GLY A 98 5.07 9.53 -3.51
N THR A 99 5.07 10.48 -4.43
CA THR A 99 3.94 10.81 -5.32
C THR A 99 4.37 10.66 -6.79
N PRO A 100 4.61 9.43 -7.26
CA PRO A 100 5.09 9.23 -8.64
C PRO A 100 4.09 9.79 -9.65
N SER A 101 4.62 10.44 -10.67
CA SER A 101 3.88 11.16 -11.71
C SER A 101 4.21 10.60 -13.09
N THR A 102 3.27 10.73 -14.02
CA THR A 102 3.50 10.43 -15.45
C THR A 102 3.97 11.66 -16.23
N SER A 103 3.87 12.86 -15.64
CA SER A 103 4.30 14.09 -16.32
C SER A 103 5.81 14.14 -16.49
N GLU A 104 6.25 14.74 -17.61
CA GLU A 104 7.66 14.95 -17.91
C GLU A 104 8.31 15.89 -16.90
N TYR A 105 9.61 15.73 -16.67
CA TYR A 105 10.37 16.46 -15.66
C TYR A 105 10.30 17.98 -15.79
N ASP A 106 10.03 18.48 -16.99
CA ASP A 106 10.02 19.91 -17.31
C ASP A 106 8.65 20.59 -17.10
N ASP A 107 7.57 19.83 -16.87
CA ASP A 107 6.25 20.37 -16.61
C ASP A 107 5.92 20.41 -15.13
N THR A 108 6.40 21.45 -14.46
CA THR A 108 6.20 21.67 -13.01
C THR A 108 4.72 21.85 -12.67
N GLU A 109 3.92 22.43 -13.56
CA GLU A 109 2.50 22.68 -13.31
C GLU A 109 1.70 21.37 -13.33
N GLU A 110 1.92 20.50 -14.33
CA GLU A 110 1.32 19.17 -14.37
C GLU A 110 1.74 18.31 -13.17
N GLN A 111 3.02 18.33 -12.78
CA GLN A 111 3.50 17.62 -11.61
C GLN A 111 2.81 18.05 -10.32
N ILE A 112 2.57 19.36 -10.16
CA ILE A 112 1.85 19.89 -9.00
C ILE A 112 0.40 19.40 -9.00
N ILE A 113 -0.27 19.41 -10.17
CA ILE A 113 -1.63 18.92 -10.30
C ILE A 113 -1.71 17.43 -9.94
N GLU A 114 -0.84 16.60 -10.49
CA GLU A 114 -0.81 15.17 -10.19
C GLU A 114 -0.50 14.89 -8.71
N THR A 115 0.43 15.64 -8.11
CA THR A 115 0.77 15.50 -6.68
C THR A 115 -0.44 15.75 -5.78
N ARG A 116 -1.32 16.69 -6.13
CA ARG A 116 -2.56 16.93 -5.38
C ARG A 116 -3.49 15.72 -5.35
N LEU A 117 -3.47 14.88 -6.38
CA LEU A 117 -4.26 13.65 -6.45
C LEU A 117 -3.80 12.58 -5.44
N TYR A 118 -2.65 12.76 -4.82
CA TYR A 118 -2.15 11.95 -3.70
C TYR A 118 -2.55 12.48 -2.31
N SER A 119 -3.28 13.59 -2.26
CA SER A 119 -3.75 14.14 -0.98
C SER A 119 -4.74 13.19 -0.29
N VAL A 120 -4.79 13.26 1.04
CA VAL A 120 -5.74 12.47 1.83
C VAL A 120 -7.19 12.74 1.38
N SER A 121 -7.52 14.00 1.06
CA SER A 121 -8.85 14.39 0.58
C SER A 121 -9.23 13.74 -0.74
N ASP A 122 -8.27 13.56 -1.66
CA ASP A 122 -8.53 12.90 -2.94
C ASP A 122 -8.57 11.38 -2.80
N ILE A 123 -7.56 10.79 -2.14
CA ILE A 123 -7.43 9.34 -2.02
C ILE A 123 -8.58 8.75 -1.19
N PHE A 124 -8.93 9.37 -0.05
CA PHE A 124 -9.90 8.80 0.89
C PHE A 124 -11.36 9.14 0.55
N CYS A 125 -11.63 9.91 -0.50
CA CYS A 125 -12.99 10.18 -0.98
C CYS A 125 -13.57 9.00 -1.78
N THR A 126 -13.65 7.83 -1.15
CA THR A 126 -14.11 6.57 -1.76
C THR A 126 -14.65 5.61 -0.72
N GLY A 127 -15.51 4.69 -1.15
CA GLY A 127 -16.02 3.60 -0.29
C GLY A 127 -14.93 2.62 0.19
N ASP A 128 -13.77 2.60 -0.45
CA ASP A 128 -12.64 1.73 -0.07
C ASP A 128 -11.72 2.36 1.01
N ALA A 129 -12.01 3.57 1.49
CA ALA A 129 -11.17 4.30 2.44
C ALA A 129 -10.80 3.50 3.71
N LYS A 130 -11.72 2.69 4.23
CA LYS A 130 -11.47 1.82 5.39
C LYS A 130 -10.36 0.78 5.12
N TYR A 131 -10.22 0.32 3.88
CA TYR A 131 -9.15 -0.60 3.48
C TYR A 131 -7.85 0.14 3.21
N PHE A 132 -7.90 1.40 2.77
CA PHE A 132 -6.69 2.23 2.71
C PHE A 132 -6.10 2.48 4.10
N TRP A 133 -6.95 2.65 5.10
CA TRP A 133 -6.52 2.70 6.49
C TRP A 133 -5.86 1.39 6.95
N GLU A 134 -6.41 0.25 6.56
CA GLU A 134 -5.79 -1.05 6.81
C GLU A 134 -4.42 -1.18 6.12
N ALA A 135 -4.29 -0.72 4.87
CA ALA A 135 -3.02 -0.71 4.15
C ALA A 135 -1.96 0.15 4.86
N ILE A 136 -2.34 1.29 5.44
CA ILE A 136 -1.45 2.13 6.24
C ILE A 136 -0.94 1.37 7.47
N LYS A 137 -1.82 0.65 8.17
CA LYS A 137 -1.42 -0.19 9.30
C LYS A 137 -0.47 -1.32 8.92
N ILE A 138 -0.67 -1.93 7.75
CA ILE A 138 0.24 -2.94 7.19
C ILE A 138 1.61 -2.33 6.90
N ARG A 139 1.64 -1.09 6.37
CA ARG A 139 2.88 -0.40 6.01
C ARG A 139 3.65 0.13 7.21
N TYR A 140 2.95 0.65 8.22
CA TYR A 140 3.51 1.33 9.39
C TYR A 140 3.00 0.73 10.72
N PRO A 141 3.20 -0.58 10.96
CA PRO A 141 2.66 -1.23 12.15
C PRO A 141 3.20 -0.62 13.45
N GLU A 142 4.46 -0.15 13.46
CA GLU A 142 5.11 0.45 14.61
C GLU A 142 4.49 1.78 15.07
N TYR A 143 3.77 2.48 14.17
CA TYR A 143 3.11 3.75 14.48
C TYR A 143 1.60 3.63 14.64
N CYS A 144 0.99 2.59 14.09
CA CYS A 144 -0.46 2.44 14.03
C CYS A 144 -1.04 1.57 15.14
N TYR A 145 -0.20 0.83 15.87
CA TYR A 145 -0.61 0.00 17.00
C TYR A 145 -0.08 0.56 18.29
N PRO A 146 -0.85 0.43 19.41
CA PRO A 146 -0.37 0.82 20.71
C PRO A 146 0.93 0.11 21.06
N VAL A 147 1.94 0.87 21.43
CA VAL A 147 3.17 0.35 22.04
C VAL A 147 3.03 0.55 23.54
N ASP A 148 3.24 -0.51 24.30
CA ASP A 148 3.37 -0.39 25.75
C ASP A 148 4.74 0.22 26.09
N TRP A 149 4.76 1.55 26.14
CA TRP A 149 5.97 2.32 26.44
C TRP A 149 6.47 2.11 27.86
N GLU A 150 5.57 1.82 28.81
CA GLU A 150 5.95 1.55 30.20
C GLU A 150 6.74 0.24 30.28
N ALA A 151 6.25 -0.82 29.64
CA ALA A 151 6.99 -2.08 29.52
C ALA A 151 8.31 -1.92 28.76
N PHE A 152 8.34 -1.08 27.71
CA PHE A 152 9.54 -0.82 26.93
C PHE A 152 10.63 -0.12 27.74
N TYR A 153 10.28 0.90 28.56
CA TYR A 153 11.23 1.65 29.37
C TYR A 153 11.58 0.95 30.69
N ALA A 154 10.74 0.06 31.20
CA ALA A 154 11.03 -0.71 32.40
C ALA A 154 12.11 -1.79 32.19
N GLU A 155 12.39 -2.17 30.94
CA GLU A 155 13.40 -3.19 30.56
C GLU A 155 14.76 -2.59 30.15
N ASN A 156 14.90 -1.25 30.10
CA ASN A 156 16.14 -0.53 29.80
C ASN A 156 16.56 0.37 30.96
#